data_e78633096a122ad248b1e19a0b7df9d7
#
_entry.id   e78633096a122ad248b1e19a0b7df9d7
#
_cell.length_a   1.000
_cell.length_b   1.000
_cell.length_c   1.000
_cell.angle_alpha   90.00
_cell.angle_beta   90.00
_cell.angle_gamma   90.00
#
_symmetry.space_group_name_H-M   'P 1'
#
loop_
_entity.id
_entity.type
_entity.pdbx_description
1 polymer ?
#
loop_
_entity_poly.entity_id
_entity_poly.type
_entity_poly.pdbx_seq_one_letter_code
_entity_poly.pdbx_strand_id
1 'polypeptide(L)'
;MPLIAVEGCTISCSASPFQITSKASTGVKIDGKGVYREKLSVLIPTGASQGGGTLIDSVTIDIEPHIIVGTKVDGKTPIAVGDTATKTGKFQIGQSSSSLPIVVTVSDAGQSAVNVT
;
A
#
# COMPACT_ATOMS: atom_id res chain seq x y z
N MET A 1 -8.39 5.67 16.78
CA MET A 1 -8.66 4.45 15.98
C MET A 1 -8.42 4.76 14.51
N PRO A 2 -7.59 3.96 13.80
CA PRO A 2 -7.35 4.23 12.39
C PRO A 2 -8.56 3.87 11.51
N LEU A 3 -8.69 4.62 10.43
CA LEU A 3 -9.76 4.40 9.45
C LEU A 3 -9.43 3.20 8.56
N ILE A 4 -10.47 2.46 8.17
CA ILE A 4 -10.33 1.30 7.26
C ILE A 4 -10.11 1.82 5.84
N ALA A 5 -9.10 1.26 5.15
CA ALA A 5 -8.77 1.65 3.78
C ALA A 5 -9.76 1.05 2.78
N VAL A 6 -10.23 1.89 1.87
CA VAL A 6 -11.16 1.51 0.80
C VAL A 6 -10.56 1.88 -0.57
N GLU A 7 -11.23 1.49 -1.63
CA GLU A 7 -10.85 1.91 -2.99
C GLU A 7 -10.77 3.44 -3.04
N GLY A 8 -9.71 3.95 -3.65
CA GLY A 8 -9.46 5.39 -3.66
C GLY A 8 -8.62 5.87 -2.49
N CYS A 9 -8.18 4.97 -1.59
CA CYS A 9 -7.26 5.35 -0.52
C CYS A 9 -5.95 5.88 -1.10
N THR A 10 -5.24 6.70 -0.30
CA THR A 10 -3.95 7.26 -0.70
C THR A 10 -2.82 6.49 -0.04
N ILE A 11 -1.86 6.11 -0.86
CA ILE A 11 -0.62 5.47 -0.42
C ILE A 11 0.51 6.48 -0.51
N SER A 12 1.28 6.60 0.55
CA SER A 12 2.54 7.34 0.53
C SER A 12 3.63 6.35 0.16
N CYS A 13 4.37 6.63 -0.91
CA CYS A 13 5.43 5.76 -1.39
C CYS A 13 6.68 6.57 -1.68
N SER A 14 7.84 6.09 -1.25
CA SER A 14 9.11 6.77 -1.47
C SER A 14 9.56 6.75 -2.93
N ALA A 15 9.04 5.80 -3.72
CA ALA A 15 9.30 5.72 -5.16
C ALA A 15 8.05 6.09 -5.95
N SER A 16 8.20 6.64 -7.14
CA SER A 16 7.07 6.97 -8.03
C SER A 16 7.45 6.78 -9.49
N PRO A 17 6.53 6.39 -10.36
CA PRO A 17 5.12 6.09 -10.07
C PRO A 17 4.93 4.73 -9.38
N PHE A 18 3.74 4.50 -8.90
CA PHE A 18 3.33 3.22 -8.33
C PHE A 18 1.84 3.01 -8.57
N GLN A 19 1.36 1.77 -8.40
CA GLN A 19 -0.06 1.48 -8.54
C GLN A 19 -0.48 0.37 -7.57
N ILE A 20 -1.74 0.43 -7.15
CA ILE A 20 -2.34 -0.59 -6.31
C ILE A 20 -2.85 -1.70 -7.23
N THR A 21 -2.44 -2.95 -6.97
CA THR A 21 -2.85 -4.10 -7.77
C THR A 21 -3.84 -5.02 -7.06
N SER A 22 -4.05 -4.83 -5.75
CA SER A 22 -5.02 -5.61 -4.99
C SER A 22 -6.44 -5.29 -5.40
N LYS A 23 -7.31 -6.31 -5.27
CA LYS A 23 -8.74 -6.15 -5.47
C LYS A 23 -9.41 -5.92 -4.12
N ALA A 24 -10.27 -4.92 -4.06
CA ALA A 24 -11.07 -4.64 -2.86
C ALA A 24 -12.25 -5.61 -2.77
N SER A 25 -12.82 -5.72 -1.58
CA SER A 25 -14.01 -6.53 -1.35
C SER A 25 -15.17 -6.04 -2.23
N THR A 26 -15.89 -6.97 -2.83
CA THR A 26 -17.10 -6.66 -3.59
C THR A 26 -18.36 -6.75 -2.72
N GLY A 27 -18.28 -7.46 -1.59
CA GLY A 27 -19.43 -7.65 -0.69
C GLY A 27 -19.48 -6.66 0.47
N VAL A 28 -18.35 -6.05 0.84
CA VAL A 28 -18.28 -5.11 1.95
C VAL A 28 -17.78 -3.77 1.43
N LYS A 29 -18.60 -2.73 1.59
CA LYS A 29 -18.31 -1.40 1.07
C LYS A 29 -18.54 -0.35 2.14
N ILE A 30 -17.78 0.74 2.06
CA ILE A 30 -17.94 1.95 2.86
C ILE A 30 -18.06 3.10 1.87
N ASP A 31 -19.15 3.86 1.95
CA ASP A 31 -19.46 4.95 1.01
C ASP A 31 -19.45 4.48 -0.46
N GLY A 32 -19.92 3.26 -0.71
CA GLY A 32 -19.96 2.68 -2.05
C GLY A 32 -18.63 2.17 -2.58
N LYS A 33 -17.57 2.20 -1.75
CA LYS A 33 -16.22 1.79 -2.13
C LYS A 33 -15.85 0.49 -1.41
N GLY A 34 -15.27 -0.46 -2.14
CA GLY A 34 -14.86 -1.74 -1.58
C GLY A 34 -13.75 -1.59 -0.56
N VAL A 35 -13.78 -2.43 0.47
CA VAL A 35 -12.78 -2.43 1.54
C VAL A 35 -11.61 -3.32 1.17
N TYR A 36 -10.37 -2.83 1.38
CA TYR A 36 -9.18 -3.66 1.25
C TYR A 36 -8.99 -4.51 2.50
N ARG A 37 -8.64 -5.77 2.30
CA ARG A 37 -8.48 -6.73 3.38
C ARG A 37 -7.34 -7.70 3.09
N GLU A 38 -6.79 -8.31 4.13
CA GLU A 38 -5.71 -9.28 4.10
C GLU A 38 -4.37 -8.67 3.71
N LYS A 39 -4.26 -8.08 2.54
CA LYS A 39 -3.07 -7.36 2.11
C LYS A 39 -3.42 -6.37 1.02
N LEU A 40 -2.63 -5.31 0.92
CA LEU A 40 -2.75 -4.31 -0.12
C LEU A 40 -1.44 -4.32 -0.91
N SER A 41 -1.48 -4.85 -2.13
CA SER A 41 -0.29 -4.97 -2.97
C SER A 41 -0.07 -3.70 -3.78
N VAL A 42 1.15 -3.20 -3.75
CA VAL A 42 1.57 -1.99 -4.48
C VAL A 42 2.67 -2.39 -5.46
N LEU A 43 2.46 -2.12 -6.73
CA LEU A 43 3.45 -2.38 -7.77
C LEU A 43 4.22 -1.11 -8.07
N ILE A 44 5.55 -1.18 -7.96
CA ILE A 44 6.46 -0.11 -8.37
C ILE A 44 7.11 -0.60 -9.68
N PRO A 45 6.78 0.03 -10.82
CA PRO A 45 7.27 -0.45 -12.12
C PRO A 45 8.74 -0.08 -12.35
N THR A 46 9.37 -0.81 -13.27
CA THR A 46 10.71 -0.45 -13.77
C THR A 46 10.69 0.98 -14.29
N GLY A 47 11.69 1.77 -13.93
CA GLY A 47 11.78 3.18 -14.31
C GLY A 47 11.26 4.14 -13.25
N ALA A 48 10.69 3.64 -12.15
CA ALA A 48 10.26 4.48 -11.03
C ALA A 48 11.48 5.20 -10.42
N SER A 49 11.27 6.39 -9.90
CA SER A 49 12.32 7.24 -9.36
C SER A 49 12.29 7.29 -7.83
N GLN A 50 13.46 7.23 -7.22
CA GLN A 50 13.64 7.42 -5.79
C GLN A 50 15.08 7.87 -5.52
N GLY A 51 15.26 8.95 -4.75
CA GLY A 51 16.59 9.38 -4.30
C GLY A 51 17.58 9.66 -5.43
N GLY A 52 17.12 10.17 -6.57
CA GLY A 52 17.95 10.43 -7.73
C GLY A 52 18.26 9.20 -8.58
N GLY A 53 17.76 8.03 -8.19
CA GLY A 53 17.96 6.78 -8.92
C GLY A 53 16.72 6.34 -9.68
N THR A 54 16.92 5.39 -10.59
CA THR A 54 15.86 4.80 -11.42
C THR A 54 15.78 3.31 -11.14
N LEU A 55 14.59 2.82 -10.83
CA LEU A 55 14.38 1.42 -10.49
C LEU A 55 14.68 0.51 -11.69
N ILE A 56 15.54 -0.49 -11.48
CA ILE A 56 16.00 -1.41 -12.54
C ILE A 56 14.95 -2.50 -12.80
N ASP A 57 14.49 -3.16 -11.74
CA ASP A 57 13.49 -4.23 -11.84
C ASP A 57 12.27 -3.85 -11.02
N SER A 58 11.09 -4.12 -11.57
CA SER A 58 9.84 -3.83 -10.85
C SER A 58 9.78 -4.56 -9.51
N VAL A 59 9.12 -3.95 -8.54
CA VAL A 59 8.98 -4.48 -7.18
C VAL A 59 7.52 -4.46 -6.79
N THR A 60 7.03 -5.55 -6.20
CA THR A 60 5.70 -5.60 -5.61
C THR A 60 5.86 -5.64 -4.10
N ILE A 61 5.19 -4.72 -3.41
CA ILE A 61 5.25 -4.61 -1.95
C ILE A 61 3.86 -4.89 -1.41
N ASP A 62 3.75 -5.85 -0.48
CA ASP A 62 2.47 -6.20 0.14
C ASP A 62 2.39 -5.54 1.51
N ILE A 63 1.41 -4.64 1.68
CA ILE A 63 1.09 -4.05 2.98
C ILE A 63 0.15 -5.01 3.69
N GLU A 64 0.56 -5.49 4.86
CA GLU A 64 -0.26 -6.36 5.68
C GLU A 64 -0.83 -5.58 6.86
N PRO A 65 -2.00 -6.01 7.41
CA PRO A 65 -2.56 -5.35 8.59
C PRO A 65 -1.61 -5.43 9.78
N HIS A 66 -1.34 -4.30 10.41
CA HIS A 66 -0.49 -4.22 11.60
C HIS A 66 -1.31 -4.24 12.89
N ILE A 67 -2.59 -3.88 12.79
CA ILE A 67 -3.47 -3.79 13.95
C ILE A 67 -4.29 -5.06 14.04
N ILE A 68 -4.10 -5.79 15.15
CA ILE A 68 -4.88 -6.99 15.43
C ILE A 68 -6.16 -6.53 16.12
N VAL A 69 -7.29 -6.67 15.42
CA VAL A 69 -8.58 -6.19 15.91
C VAL A 69 -9.65 -7.28 15.75
N GLY A 70 -10.79 -7.07 16.40
CA GLY A 70 -11.94 -7.95 16.24
C GLY A 70 -12.68 -7.77 14.92
N THR A 71 -12.46 -6.64 14.24
CA THR A 71 -13.11 -6.33 12.96
C THR A 71 -12.57 -7.23 11.85
N LYS A 72 -13.49 -7.87 11.10
CA LYS A 72 -13.14 -8.71 9.96
C LYS A 72 -13.98 -8.30 8.75
N VAL A 73 -13.38 -8.39 7.56
CA VAL A 73 -14.03 -8.18 6.28
C VAL A 73 -13.83 -9.46 5.47
N ASP A 74 -14.92 -10.14 5.13
CA ASP A 74 -14.88 -11.44 4.44
C ASP A 74 -13.98 -12.46 5.17
N GLY A 75 -13.97 -12.41 6.52
CA GLY A 75 -13.13 -13.28 7.35
C GLY A 75 -11.67 -12.86 7.44
N LYS A 76 -11.29 -11.72 6.88
CA LYS A 76 -9.90 -11.21 6.84
C LYS A 76 -9.80 -9.89 7.61
N THR A 77 -8.60 -9.60 8.09
CA THR A 77 -8.33 -8.32 8.76
C THR A 77 -8.27 -7.20 7.73
N PRO A 78 -8.99 -6.09 7.92
CA PRO A 78 -8.95 -4.98 6.96
C PRO A 78 -7.62 -4.21 7.03
N ILE A 79 -7.25 -3.62 5.91
CA ILE A 79 -6.12 -2.69 5.84
C ILE A 79 -6.59 -1.34 6.40
N ALA A 80 -5.75 -0.66 7.14
CA ALA A 80 -6.09 0.60 7.80
C ALA A 80 -5.01 1.64 7.61
N VAL A 81 -5.37 2.90 7.85
CA VAL A 81 -4.41 4.02 7.84
C VAL A 81 -3.28 3.74 8.83
N GLY A 82 -2.04 3.93 8.40
CA GLY A 82 -0.86 3.66 9.20
C GLY A 82 -0.22 2.32 8.90
N ASP A 83 -0.92 1.41 8.22
CA ASP A 83 -0.31 0.15 7.80
C ASP A 83 0.79 0.44 6.78
N THR A 84 1.93 -0.21 6.93
CA THR A 84 3.13 0.10 6.16
C THR A 84 3.90 -1.17 5.81
N ALA A 85 4.72 -1.08 4.77
CA ALA A 85 5.64 -2.15 4.39
C ALA A 85 6.86 -1.56 3.73
N THR A 86 7.97 -2.29 3.80
CA THR A 86 9.23 -1.88 3.19
C THR A 86 9.82 -3.05 2.41
N LYS A 87 10.35 -2.75 1.23
CA LYS A 87 11.06 -3.75 0.43
C LYS A 87 12.20 -3.07 -0.30
N THR A 88 13.34 -3.75 -0.39
CA THR A 88 14.51 -3.21 -1.06
C THR A 88 14.39 -3.37 -2.57
N GLY A 89 14.65 -2.29 -3.30
CA GLY A 89 14.73 -2.30 -4.76
C GLY A 89 16.12 -1.91 -5.22
N LYS A 90 16.51 -2.33 -6.42
CA LYS A 90 17.77 -1.93 -7.04
C LYS A 90 17.55 -0.73 -7.95
N PHE A 91 18.31 0.32 -7.72
CA PHE A 91 18.23 1.57 -8.47
C PHE A 91 19.52 1.87 -9.19
N GLN A 92 19.42 2.35 -10.41
CA GLN A 92 20.55 2.87 -11.18
C GLN A 92 20.75 4.34 -10.80
N ILE A 93 21.90 4.66 -10.22
CA ILE A 93 22.25 6.03 -9.84
C ILE A 93 23.54 6.37 -10.60
N GLY A 94 23.42 7.21 -11.65
CA GLY A 94 24.54 7.51 -12.52
C GLY A 94 25.02 6.25 -13.22
N GLN A 95 26.30 5.88 -13.03
CA GLN A 95 26.89 4.66 -13.61
C GLN A 95 26.93 3.49 -12.61
N SER A 96 26.35 3.69 -11.42
CA SER A 96 26.35 2.67 -10.37
C SER A 96 24.94 2.20 -10.07
N SER A 97 24.82 1.03 -9.46
CA SER A 97 23.55 0.57 -8.92
C SER A 97 23.65 0.47 -7.41
N SER A 98 22.55 0.76 -6.74
CA SER A 98 22.47 0.69 -5.28
C SER A 98 21.14 0.09 -4.86
N SER A 99 21.14 -0.58 -3.72
CA SER A 99 19.91 -1.08 -3.11
C SER A 99 19.36 -0.01 -2.18
N LEU A 100 18.11 0.39 -2.42
CA LEU A 100 17.43 1.39 -1.60
C LEU A 100 16.13 0.81 -1.05
N PRO A 101 15.77 1.13 0.20
CA PRO A 101 14.50 0.69 0.75
C PRO A 101 13.36 1.50 0.13
N ILE A 102 12.31 0.80 -0.29
CA ILE A 102 11.08 1.41 -0.77
C ILE A 102 10.04 1.23 0.32
N VAL A 103 9.52 2.33 0.84
CA VAL A 103 8.54 2.34 1.93
C VAL A 103 7.19 2.76 1.39
N VAL A 104 6.16 1.97 1.69
CA VAL A 104 4.77 2.28 1.34
C VAL A 104 3.94 2.30 2.60
N THR A 105 3.06 3.29 2.73
CA THR A 105 2.23 3.48 3.91
C THR A 105 0.86 3.96 3.48
N VAL A 106 -0.20 3.42 4.10
CA VAL A 106 -1.55 3.93 3.87
C VAL A 106 -1.68 5.26 4.61
N SER A 107 -1.75 6.37 3.87
CA SER A 107 -1.78 7.72 4.44
C SER A 107 -3.19 8.29 4.56
N ASP A 108 -4.13 7.84 3.72
CA ASP A 108 -5.52 8.28 3.76
C ASP A 108 -6.42 7.10 3.40
N ALA A 109 -7.48 6.90 4.15
CA ALA A 109 -8.35 5.74 3.99
C ALA A 109 -9.27 5.81 2.76
N GLY A 110 -9.49 6.99 2.21
CA GLY A 110 -10.47 7.19 1.15
C GLY A 110 -11.91 7.32 1.65
N GLN A 111 -12.10 7.26 2.94
CA GLN A 111 -13.38 7.47 3.64
C GLN A 111 -13.10 8.04 5.04
N SER A 112 -14.08 8.62 5.68
CA SER A 112 -13.89 9.30 6.97
C SER A 112 -14.82 8.81 8.08
N ALA A 113 -15.57 7.74 7.85
CA ALA A 113 -16.65 7.34 8.74
C ALA A 113 -16.36 6.09 9.58
N VAL A 114 -15.62 5.11 9.06
CA VAL A 114 -15.49 3.80 9.70
C VAL A 114 -14.04 3.50 10.10
N ASN A 115 -13.84 3.29 11.39
CA ASN A 115 -12.54 2.93 11.99
C ASN A 115 -12.48 1.42 12.23
N VAL A 116 -11.24 0.89 12.31
CA VAL A 116 -11.04 -0.47 12.83
C VAL A 116 -11.28 -0.48 14.34
N THR A 117 -11.86 -1.54 14.84
CA THR A 117 -12.14 -1.71 16.26
C THR A 117 -11.60 -3.03 16.78
#